data_859fb07090be06c994b0db641e1cc8fc
#
_entry.id   859fb07090be06c994b0db641e1cc8fc
#
_cell.length_a   1.000
_cell.length_b   1.000
_cell.length_c   1.000
_cell.angle_alpha   90.00
_cell.angle_beta   90.00
_cell.angle_gamma   90.00
#
_symmetry.space_group_name_H-M   'P 1'
#
loop_
_entity.id
_entity.type
_entity.pdbx_description
1 polymer ?
#
loop_
_entity_poly.entity_id
_entity_poly.type
_entity_poly.pdbx_seq_one_letter_code
_entity_poly.pdbx_strand_id
1 'polypeptide(L)'
;MLQNMLPSDQGSPFHAGERALQERAGVRERMAESGRRAIRDFMPDQHRELFAKLPMIVVGSLDARQRPWASVLFGRPGFIGSPDPRTLTVAARPVAGDPAAAGLTMGAAVGLLGIELETRRRNRMNGTVTRADKSGFAVRVEQSFGNCPKYIQARKPVFVAEPSLDAAPPPVRAEGAVLSASAAELVRRADTFFIATASEGVDVSHRGGKPGFVRVAEQDGHTVLTSPDFSGNFYFNTLGNLLLNPRAGMVFVDFASGGLLSLTGEADTLWDGPELAAFAGAERLLRFRVTEGVWIEHAAPLRWSAPEPAPQLAATGSWDGTASPP
;
A
#
# COMPACT_ATOMS: atom_id res chain seq x y z
N MET A 1 -28.23 -9.46 15.85
CA MET A 1 -28.20 -10.93 15.89
C MET A 1 -27.86 -11.46 14.52
N LEU A 2 -26.57 -11.62 14.20
CA LEU A 2 -26.06 -12.32 13.01
C LEU A 2 -24.71 -12.95 13.39
N GLN A 3 -24.78 -13.80 14.42
CA GLN A 3 -23.73 -14.78 14.73
C GLN A 3 -24.17 -16.11 14.08
N ASN A 4 -24.11 -16.22 12.77
CA ASN A 4 -24.08 -17.52 12.13
C ASN A 4 -22.62 -17.78 11.71
N MET A 5 -22.01 -18.67 12.52
CA MET A 5 -20.69 -19.26 12.33
C MET A 5 -20.56 -19.76 10.89
N LEU A 6 -19.73 -19.05 10.09
CA LEU A 6 -19.19 -19.63 8.87
C LEU A 6 -18.33 -20.84 9.29
N PRO A 7 -18.38 -21.97 8.58
CA PRO A 7 -17.54 -23.13 8.89
C PRO A 7 -16.08 -22.70 8.98
N SER A 8 -15.38 -23.14 10.02
CA SER A 8 -13.94 -23.00 10.16
C SER A 8 -13.29 -23.77 9.00
N ASP A 9 -12.94 -23.07 7.92
CA ASP A 9 -12.21 -23.63 6.79
C ASP A 9 -10.75 -23.80 7.23
N GLN A 10 -10.47 -24.86 7.99
CA GLN A 10 -9.14 -25.22 8.46
C GLN A 10 -8.26 -25.46 7.23
N GLY A 11 -7.39 -24.50 6.91
CA GLY A 11 -6.43 -24.58 5.82
C GLY A 11 -6.53 -23.47 4.76
N SER A 12 -7.44 -22.52 4.86
CA SER A 12 -7.45 -21.35 4.00
C SER A 12 -6.41 -20.33 4.46
N PRO A 13 -5.52 -19.82 3.58
CA PRO A 13 -4.59 -18.78 3.94
C PRO A 13 -5.24 -17.38 4.03
N PHE A 14 -6.56 -17.31 3.82
CA PHE A 14 -7.36 -16.10 3.80
C PHE A 14 -8.20 -15.96 5.06
N HIS A 15 -8.22 -14.77 5.67
CA HIS A 15 -9.07 -14.47 6.80
C HIS A 15 -10.55 -14.27 6.41
N ALA A 16 -11.44 -14.12 7.38
CA ALA A 16 -12.90 -14.09 7.16
C ALA A 16 -13.35 -13.00 6.18
N GLY A 17 -12.78 -11.80 6.25
CA GLY A 17 -13.14 -10.69 5.35
C GLY A 17 -12.75 -10.96 3.89
N GLU A 18 -11.56 -11.50 3.65
CA GLU A 18 -11.12 -11.89 2.30
C GLU A 18 -12.02 -12.98 1.72
N ARG A 19 -12.35 -13.98 2.53
CA ARG A 19 -13.24 -15.07 2.12
C ARG A 19 -14.63 -14.58 1.74
N ALA A 20 -15.22 -13.69 2.54
CA ALA A 20 -16.53 -13.12 2.25
C ALA A 20 -16.55 -12.36 0.92
N LEU A 21 -15.49 -11.61 0.60
CA LEU A 21 -15.40 -10.89 -0.67
C LEU A 21 -15.10 -11.82 -1.85
N GLN A 22 -14.32 -12.88 -1.67
CA GLN A 22 -14.11 -13.92 -2.68
C GLN A 22 -15.41 -14.66 -3.01
N GLU A 23 -16.24 -14.92 -2.00
CA GLU A 23 -17.56 -15.51 -2.19
C GLU A 23 -18.50 -14.55 -2.95
N ARG A 24 -18.57 -13.28 -2.53
CA ARG A 24 -19.32 -12.23 -3.24
C ARG A 24 -18.92 -12.10 -4.71
N ALA A 25 -17.63 -12.28 -5.01
CA ALA A 25 -17.11 -12.23 -6.38
C ALA A 25 -17.20 -13.56 -7.13
N GLY A 26 -17.75 -14.63 -6.54
CA GLY A 26 -17.89 -15.96 -7.15
C GLY A 26 -16.55 -16.67 -7.43
N VAL A 27 -15.50 -16.36 -6.68
CA VAL A 27 -14.14 -16.89 -6.92
C VAL A 27 -13.56 -17.66 -5.74
N ARG A 28 -14.35 -17.92 -4.69
CA ARG A 28 -13.91 -18.48 -3.40
C ARG A 28 -13.05 -19.75 -3.53
N GLU A 29 -13.55 -20.77 -4.22
CA GLU A 29 -12.86 -22.05 -4.34
C GLU A 29 -11.55 -21.91 -5.13
N ARG A 30 -11.58 -21.20 -6.25
CA ARG A 30 -10.40 -20.94 -7.08
C ARG A 30 -9.32 -20.19 -6.27
N MET A 31 -9.72 -19.21 -5.45
CA MET A 31 -8.78 -18.47 -4.61
C MET A 31 -8.24 -19.30 -3.47
N ALA A 32 -9.05 -20.16 -2.83
CA ALA A 32 -8.57 -21.07 -1.80
C ALA A 32 -7.45 -21.98 -2.34
N GLU A 33 -7.60 -22.53 -3.54
CA GLU A 33 -6.57 -23.34 -4.18
C GLU A 33 -5.32 -22.53 -4.56
N SER A 34 -5.51 -21.39 -5.22
CA SER A 34 -4.42 -20.49 -5.60
C SER A 34 -3.64 -20.00 -4.40
N GLY A 35 -4.33 -19.59 -3.33
CA GLY A 35 -3.72 -19.08 -2.10
C GLY A 35 -2.84 -20.11 -1.42
N ARG A 36 -3.32 -21.37 -1.28
CA ARG A 36 -2.52 -22.45 -0.69
C ARG A 36 -1.21 -22.71 -1.45
N ARG A 37 -1.17 -22.46 -2.75
CA ARG A 37 0.05 -22.63 -3.57
C ARG A 37 0.96 -21.40 -3.52
N ALA A 38 0.40 -20.20 -3.44
CA ALA A 38 1.13 -18.96 -3.62
C ALA A 38 1.58 -18.31 -2.31
N ILE A 39 0.72 -18.33 -1.29
CA ILE A 39 1.00 -17.71 0.02
C ILE A 39 1.81 -18.70 0.86
N ARG A 40 3.01 -18.27 1.25
CA ARG A 40 3.98 -19.09 1.99
C ARG A 40 4.39 -18.39 3.27
N ASP A 41 4.74 -19.14 4.29
CA ASP A 41 5.32 -18.68 5.55
C ASP A 41 6.85 -18.45 5.47
N PHE A 42 7.36 -18.40 4.23
CA PHE A 42 8.77 -18.14 3.91
C PHE A 42 8.90 -17.43 2.57
N MET A 43 10.01 -16.78 2.33
CA MET A 43 10.36 -16.14 1.06
C MET A 43 11.17 -17.09 0.19
N PRO A 44 10.68 -17.49 -0.99
CA PRO A 44 11.49 -18.17 -2.00
C PRO A 44 12.68 -17.29 -2.43
N ASP A 45 13.73 -17.89 -2.96
CA ASP A 45 14.96 -17.18 -3.37
C ASP A 45 14.67 -16.01 -4.31
N GLN A 46 13.79 -16.20 -5.30
CA GLN A 46 13.40 -15.12 -6.21
C GLN A 46 12.70 -13.93 -5.51
N HIS A 47 12.06 -14.11 -4.35
CA HIS A 47 11.53 -13.00 -3.56
C HIS A 47 12.66 -12.32 -2.79
N ARG A 48 13.56 -13.09 -2.19
CA ARG A 48 14.73 -12.59 -1.46
C ARG A 48 15.65 -11.79 -2.38
N GLU A 49 15.91 -12.29 -3.58
CA GLU A 49 16.67 -11.59 -4.63
C GLU A 49 16.00 -10.29 -5.07
N LEU A 50 14.66 -10.27 -5.20
CA LEU A 50 13.95 -9.04 -5.49
C LEU A 50 14.16 -8.01 -4.38
N PHE A 51 13.88 -8.37 -3.13
CA PHE A 51 14.02 -7.45 -2.00
C PHE A 51 15.44 -6.86 -1.91
N ALA A 52 16.48 -7.66 -2.12
CA ALA A 52 17.87 -7.22 -2.05
C ALA A 52 18.26 -6.16 -3.12
N LYS A 53 17.54 -6.11 -4.25
CA LYS A 53 17.82 -5.14 -5.34
C LYS A 53 17.12 -3.80 -5.14
N LEU A 54 16.10 -3.75 -4.28
CA LEU A 54 15.22 -2.58 -4.19
C LEU A 54 15.94 -1.41 -3.52
N PRO A 55 15.75 -0.17 -4.04
CA PRO A 55 16.19 1.05 -3.37
C PRO A 55 15.13 1.63 -2.43
N MET A 56 13.95 1.00 -2.36
CA MET A 56 12.85 1.39 -1.49
C MET A 56 11.98 0.19 -1.13
N ILE A 57 11.31 0.29 0.02
CA ILE A 57 10.28 -0.66 0.46
C ILE A 57 9.13 0.11 1.10
N VAL A 58 7.90 -0.30 0.78
CA VAL A 58 6.72 0.27 1.43
C VAL A 58 6.41 -0.52 2.69
N VAL A 59 6.13 0.18 3.78
CA VAL A 59 5.78 -0.40 5.07
C VAL A 59 4.39 0.05 5.50
N GLY A 60 3.60 -0.89 6.03
CA GLY A 60 2.37 -0.64 6.76
C GLY A 60 2.57 -1.02 8.22
N SER A 61 2.18 -0.17 9.13
CA SER A 61 2.25 -0.39 10.58
C SER A 61 1.06 0.23 11.31
N LEU A 62 0.90 -0.09 12.59
CA LEU A 62 -0.16 0.46 13.44
C LEU A 62 0.46 1.35 14.52
N ASP A 63 -0.10 2.53 14.73
CA ASP A 63 0.29 3.36 15.86
C ASP A 63 -0.33 2.87 17.20
N ALA A 64 -0.01 3.55 18.29
CA ALA A 64 -0.55 3.21 19.61
C ALA A 64 -2.09 3.28 19.71
N ARG A 65 -2.75 4.00 18.81
CA ARG A 65 -4.22 4.07 18.69
C ARG A 65 -4.79 3.01 17.74
N GLN A 66 -3.95 2.08 17.27
CA GLN A 66 -4.30 1.06 16.30
C GLN A 66 -4.79 1.65 14.96
N ARG A 67 -4.24 2.79 14.56
CA ARG A 67 -4.51 3.41 13.28
C ARG A 67 -3.45 2.95 12.29
N PRO A 68 -3.83 2.46 11.10
CA PRO A 68 -2.87 2.11 10.09
C PRO A 68 -2.18 3.35 9.52
N TRP A 69 -0.87 3.21 9.28
CA TRP A 69 -0.04 4.17 8.56
C TRP A 69 0.75 3.43 7.48
N ALA A 70 0.83 4.03 6.32
CA ALA A 70 1.70 3.57 5.25
C ALA A 70 2.85 4.56 5.08
N SER A 71 4.05 4.04 4.83
CA SER A 71 5.24 4.83 4.56
C SER A 71 6.19 4.14 3.58
N VAL A 72 7.24 4.85 3.16
CA VAL A 72 8.28 4.32 2.27
C VAL A 72 9.64 4.52 2.90
N LEU A 73 10.39 3.43 3.00
CA LEU A 73 11.78 3.44 3.46
C LEU A 73 12.72 3.35 2.27
N PHE A 74 13.85 4.01 2.37
CA PHE A 74 14.83 4.13 1.30
C PHE A 74 16.20 3.66 1.75
N GLY A 75 16.98 3.08 0.83
CA GLY A 75 18.35 2.67 1.06
C GLY A 75 19.03 2.25 -0.24
N ARG A 76 20.36 2.17 -0.24
CA ARG A 76 21.08 1.57 -1.37
C ARG A 76 20.69 0.09 -1.50
N PRO A 77 20.63 -0.48 -2.72
CA PRO A 77 20.45 -1.91 -2.91
C PRO A 77 21.33 -2.72 -1.94
N GLY A 78 20.72 -3.69 -1.28
CA GLY A 78 21.33 -4.42 -0.15
C GLY A 78 20.88 -3.93 1.25
N PHE A 79 20.18 -2.77 1.37
CA PHE A 79 19.62 -2.33 2.65
C PHE A 79 18.48 -3.26 3.15
N ILE A 80 17.87 -4.01 2.23
CA ILE A 80 16.94 -5.07 2.55
C ILE A 80 17.67 -6.40 2.39
N GLY A 81 17.78 -7.15 3.48
CA GLY A 81 18.45 -8.44 3.52
C GLY A 81 17.52 -9.56 3.94
N SER A 82 17.91 -10.78 3.64
CA SER A 82 17.21 -11.98 4.12
C SER A 82 18.27 -13.04 4.47
N PRO A 83 18.69 -13.12 5.74
CA PRO A 83 19.70 -14.08 6.16
C PRO A 83 19.25 -15.53 6.00
N ASP A 84 17.96 -15.74 6.13
CA ASP A 84 17.29 -17.03 5.90
C ASP A 84 15.91 -16.79 5.28
N PRO A 85 15.20 -17.83 4.77
CA PRO A 85 13.91 -17.69 4.10
C PRO A 85 12.77 -17.14 4.98
N ARG A 86 12.90 -17.18 6.30
CA ARG A 86 11.86 -16.75 7.26
C ARG A 86 12.17 -15.43 7.96
N THR A 87 13.29 -14.79 7.60
CA THR A 87 13.72 -13.52 8.18
C THR A 87 13.99 -12.49 7.09
N LEU A 88 13.36 -11.32 7.19
CA LEU A 88 13.71 -10.14 6.40
C LEU A 88 14.29 -9.07 7.32
N THR A 89 15.39 -8.48 6.93
CA THR A 89 16.02 -7.36 7.63
C THR A 89 15.96 -6.10 6.77
N VAL A 90 15.71 -4.95 7.40
CA VAL A 90 15.70 -3.65 6.74
C VAL A 90 16.66 -2.72 7.50
N ALA A 91 17.77 -2.34 6.85
CA ALA A 91 18.76 -1.41 7.38
C ALA A 91 18.36 0.04 7.07
N ALA A 92 17.15 0.40 7.44
CA ALA A 92 16.59 1.74 7.33
C ALA A 92 15.50 1.94 8.38
N ARG A 93 15.18 3.22 8.63
CA ARG A 93 14.07 3.62 9.50
C ARG A 93 13.21 4.65 8.78
N PRO A 94 11.94 4.79 9.14
CA PRO A 94 11.14 5.92 8.70
C PRO A 94 11.87 7.24 9.04
N VAL A 95 11.78 8.21 8.16
CA VAL A 95 12.38 9.54 8.40
C VAL A 95 11.75 10.19 9.62
N ALA A 96 12.46 11.14 10.23
CA ALA A 96 11.97 11.85 11.41
C ALA A 96 10.61 12.50 11.13
N GLY A 97 9.65 12.32 12.04
CA GLY A 97 8.29 12.82 11.89
C GLY A 97 7.33 11.90 11.13
N ASP A 98 7.82 10.79 10.58
CA ASP A 98 6.97 9.79 9.93
C ASP A 98 6.18 8.97 10.96
N PRO A 99 4.83 9.00 10.93
CA PRO A 99 4.01 8.32 11.93
C PRO A 99 4.12 6.80 11.90
N ALA A 100 4.52 6.20 10.78
CA ALA A 100 4.72 4.75 10.69
C ALA A 100 5.84 4.25 11.62
N ALA A 101 6.75 5.13 12.05
CA ALA A 101 7.84 4.77 12.98
C ALA A 101 7.31 4.24 14.32
N ALA A 102 6.17 4.75 14.79
CA ALA A 102 5.58 4.35 16.07
C ALA A 102 5.15 2.87 16.11
N GLY A 103 4.82 2.31 14.96
CA GLY A 103 4.39 0.91 14.84
C GLY A 103 5.53 -0.09 14.56
N LEU A 104 6.77 0.37 14.37
CA LEU A 104 7.90 -0.51 14.10
C LEU A 104 8.62 -0.88 15.41
N THR A 105 7.92 -1.58 16.28
CA THR A 105 8.41 -2.03 17.59
C THR A 105 8.40 -3.55 17.67
N MET A 106 9.24 -4.11 18.54
CA MET A 106 9.33 -5.56 18.74
C MET A 106 7.95 -6.14 19.08
N GLY A 107 7.55 -7.22 18.41
CA GLY A 107 6.26 -7.89 18.57
C GLY A 107 5.13 -7.27 17.73
N ALA A 108 5.34 -6.13 17.09
CA ALA A 108 4.31 -5.50 16.26
C ALA A 108 4.13 -6.24 14.92
N ALA A 109 2.89 -6.35 14.48
CA ALA A 109 2.57 -6.81 13.12
C ALA A 109 2.90 -5.73 12.09
N VAL A 110 3.49 -6.12 10.97
CA VAL A 110 3.82 -5.22 9.86
C VAL A 110 3.53 -5.86 8.51
N GLY A 111 3.10 -5.02 7.56
CA GLY A 111 3.00 -5.38 6.16
C GLY A 111 4.12 -4.70 5.38
N LEU A 112 4.77 -5.45 4.49
CA LEU A 112 5.84 -4.94 3.65
C LEU A 112 5.54 -5.23 2.17
N LEU A 113 5.77 -4.24 1.32
CA LEU A 113 5.64 -4.39 -0.13
C LEU A 113 6.94 -3.97 -0.80
N GLY A 114 7.68 -4.96 -1.30
CA GLY A 114 8.77 -4.72 -2.24
C GLY A 114 8.20 -4.48 -3.63
N ILE A 115 8.57 -3.36 -4.24
CA ILE A 115 8.14 -2.98 -5.58
C ILE A 115 9.31 -2.45 -6.40
N GLU A 116 9.58 -3.09 -7.52
CA GLU A 116 10.50 -2.64 -8.56
C GLU A 116 9.68 -1.98 -9.67
N LEU A 117 9.57 -0.66 -9.60
CA LEU A 117 8.69 0.10 -10.52
C LEU A 117 9.08 -0.10 -11.98
N GLU A 118 10.39 -0.15 -12.28
CA GLU A 118 10.90 -0.28 -13.63
C GLU A 118 10.41 -1.56 -14.35
N THR A 119 10.38 -2.68 -13.64
CA THR A 119 9.94 -3.97 -14.18
C THR A 119 8.51 -4.31 -13.85
N ARG A 120 7.81 -3.45 -13.11
CA ARG A 120 6.45 -3.66 -12.59
C ARG A 120 6.33 -4.90 -11.71
N ARG A 121 7.43 -5.33 -11.11
CA ARG A 121 7.48 -6.49 -10.23
C ARG A 121 7.25 -6.10 -8.79
N ARG A 122 6.42 -6.84 -8.07
CA ARG A 122 6.16 -6.58 -6.65
C ARG A 122 5.86 -7.87 -5.90
N ASN A 123 6.41 -7.95 -4.70
CA ASN A 123 6.16 -9.03 -3.74
C ASN A 123 5.74 -8.46 -2.40
N ARG A 124 4.76 -9.11 -1.79
CA ARG A 124 4.33 -8.79 -0.42
C ARG A 124 5.02 -9.73 0.56
N MET A 125 5.31 -9.19 1.75
CA MET A 125 5.69 -9.94 2.90
C MET A 125 5.03 -9.33 4.13
N ASN A 126 4.25 -10.12 4.87
CA ASN A 126 3.66 -9.72 6.13
C ASN A 126 4.30 -10.54 7.25
N GLY A 127 4.37 -9.99 8.44
CA GLY A 127 4.96 -10.70 9.58
C GLY A 127 5.04 -9.86 10.85
N THR A 128 5.84 -10.36 11.77
CA THR A 128 6.02 -9.76 13.10
C THR A 128 7.44 -9.24 13.26
N VAL A 129 7.59 -8.01 13.77
CA VAL A 129 8.90 -7.41 14.09
C VAL A 129 9.57 -8.20 15.21
N THR A 130 10.77 -8.72 14.96
CA THR A 130 11.57 -9.48 15.93
C THR A 130 12.75 -8.71 16.50
N ARG A 131 13.13 -7.62 15.85
CA ARG A 131 14.17 -6.67 16.31
C ARG A 131 13.83 -5.28 15.77
N ALA A 132 14.00 -4.27 16.60
CA ALA A 132 13.92 -2.86 16.18
C ALA A 132 14.95 -2.06 16.99
N ASP A 133 15.88 -1.41 16.30
CA ASP A 133 16.95 -0.60 16.90
C ASP A 133 17.31 0.61 16.02
N LYS A 134 18.36 1.32 16.36
CA LYS A 134 18.80 2.51 15.61
C LYS A 134 19.26 2.18 14.18
N SER A 135 19.67 0.96 13.89
CA SER A 135 20.15 0.53 12.57
C SER A 135 19.03 0.06 11.64
N GLY A 136 17.83 -0.15 12.16
CA GLY A 136 16.70 -0.67 11.40
C GLY A 136 15.87 -1.70 12.16
N PHE A 137 15.29 -2.66 11.45
CA PHE A 137 14.46 -3.70 12.06
C PHE A 137 14.58 -5.04 11.32
N ALA A 138 14.12 -6.09 11.98
CA ALA A 138 13.98 -7.42 11.40
C ALA A 138 12.55 -7.93 11.59
N VAL A 139 12.07 -8.72 10.63
CA VAL A 139 10.71 -9.26 10.61
C VAL A 139 10.78 -10.77 10.41
N ARG A 140 10.07 -11.51 11.24
CA ARG A 140 9.76 -12.92 10.99
C ARG A 140 8.63 -12.98 9.96
N VAL A 141 8.87 -13.69 8.88
CA VAL A 141 7.92 -13.86 7.77
C VAL A 141 6.77 -14.78 8.20
N GLU A 142 5.55 -14.34 7.99
CA GLU A 142 4.31 -15.11 8.22
C GLU A 142 3.58 -15.36 6.90
N GLN A 143 3.66 -14.37 5.98
CA GLN A 143 3.12 -14.52 4.63
C GLN A 143 4.07 -13.90 3.62
N SER A 144 4.35 -14.60 2.54
CA SER A 144 5.11 -14.07 1.40
C SER A 144 4.49 -14.57 0.10
N PHE A 145 4.19 -13.63 -0.82
CA PHE A 145 3.62 -13.95 -2.12
C PHE A 145 3.82 -12.84 -3.15
N GLY A 146 3.85 -13.26 -4.42
CA GLY A 146 3.89 -12.34 -5.56
C GLY A 146 2.54 -11.66 -5.77
N ASN A 147 2.57 -10.44 -6.31
CA ASN A 147 1.38 -9.67 -6.67
C ASN A 147 1.33 -9.40 -8.16
N CYS A 148 0.11 -9.23 -8.70
CA CYS A 148 -0.12 -8.90 -10.10
C CYS A 148 0.63 -7.60 -10.50
N PRO A 149 1.29 -7.55 -11.67
CA PRO A 149 2.03 -6.37 -12.13
C PRO A 149 1.15 -5.25 -12.69
N LYS A 150 -0.16 -5.45 -12.77
CA LYS A 150 -1.09 -4.50 -13.37
C LYS A 150 -1.09 -3.15 -12.66
N TYR A 151 -1.32 -2.08 -13.43
CA TYR A 151 -1.51 -0.69 -13.01
C TYR A 151 -0.29 -0.05 -12.33
N ILE A 152 0.90 -0.62 -12.47
CA ILE A 152 2.15 -0.01 -12.01
C ILE A 152 2.70 0.86 -13.12
N GLN A 153 2.87 2.15 -12.86
CA GLN A 153 3.59 3.06 -13.77
C GLN A 153 5.08 2.78 -13.64
N ALA A 154 5.73 2.40 -14.75
CA ALA A 154 7.16 2.12 -14.70
C ALA A 154 7.95 3.42 -14.55
N ARG A 155 8.94 3.39 -13.64
CA ARG A 155 9.84 4.50 -13.35
C ARG A 155 11.21 3.98 -12.97
N LYS A 156 12.25 4.67 -13.43
CA LYS A 156 13.64 4.39 -13.05
C LYS A 156 14.02 5.30 -11.89
N PRO A 157 14.43 4.75 -10.75
CA PRO A 157 14.92 5.53 -9.61
C PRO A 157 16.38 5.95 -9.85
N VAL A 158 16.72 7.17 -9.45
CA VAL A 158 18.08 7.69 -9.42
C VAL A 158 18.34 8.32 -8.07
N PHE A 159 19.44 7.97 -7.42
CA PHE A 159 19.85 8.60 -6.17
C PHE A 159 20.36 10.03 -6.43
N VAL A 160 19.79 10.98 -5.70
CA VAL A 160 20.21 12.39 -5.69
C VAL A 160 20.91 12.79 -4.39
N ALA A 161 20.81 11.94 -3.38
CA ALA A 161 21.52 12.04 -2.12
C ALA A 161 21.87 10.65 -1.60
N GLU A 162 22.85 10.56 -0.69
CA GLU A 162 23.11 9.30 0.01
C GLU A 162 22.08 9.09 1.11
N PRO A 163 21.44 7.90 1.16
CA PRO A 163 20.62 7.53 2.30
C PRO A 163 21.45 7.53 3.57
N SER A 164 21.01 8.23 4.60
CA SER A 164 21.72 8.30 5.87
C SER A 164 20.76 8.23 7.04
N LEU A 165 21.09 7.42 8.04
CA LEU A 165 20.34 7.35 9.29
C LEU A 165 20.56 8.59 10.18
N ASP A 166 21.65 9.34 9.93
CA ASP A 166 22.05 10.55 10.66
C ASP A 166 21.73 11.83 9.86
N ALA A 167 20.93 11.73 8.79
CA ALA A 167 20.54 12.91 8.03
C ALA A 167 19.74 13.89 8.89
N ALA A 168 19.92 15.19 8.61
CA ALA A 168 19.08 16.22 9.26
C ALA A 168 17.60 15.94 8.99
N PRO A 169 16.73 16.14 10.00
CA PRO A 169 15.30 15.92 9.82
C PRO A 169 14.75 16.78 8.67
N PRO A 170 13.99 16.21 7.73
CA PRO A 170 13.32 17.00 6.70
C PRO A 170 12.22 17.86 7.31
N PRO A 171 11.78 18.93 6.62
CA PRO A 171 10.60 19.69 7.03
C PRO A 171 9.37 18.78 7.07
N VAL A 172 8.63 18.89 8.18
CA VAL A 172 7.41 18.11 8.43
C VAL A 172 6.25 19.06 8.64
N ARG A 173 5.14 18.82 7.94
CA ARG A 173 3.90 19.58 8.08
C ARG A 173 2.74 18.64 8.39
N ALA A 174 1.99 18.97 9.44
CA ALA A 174 0.76 18.27 9.78
C ALA A 174 -0.36 18.62 8.77
N GLU A 175 -1.14 17.62 8.40
CA GLU A 175 -2.37 17.76 7.64
C GLU A 175 -3.56 17.37 8.53
N GLY A 176 -4.63 18.14 8.48
CA GLY A 176 -5.85 17.85 9.23
C GLY A 176 -6.83 16.97 8.47
N ALA A 177 -8.05 16.90 8.97
CA ALA A 177 -9.15 16.20 8.30
C ALA A 177 -9.49 16.81 6.94
N VAL A 178 -9.31 18.12 6.78
CA VAL A 178 -9.31 18.82 5.50
C VAL A 178 -7.87 19.04 5.07
N LEU A 179 -7.49 18.50 3.94
CA LEU A 179 -6.15 18.62 3.39
C LEU A 179 -5.85 20.07 2.96
N SER A 180 -4.60 20.48 3.15
CA SER A 180 -4.11 21.70 2.52
C SER A 180 -4.22 21.66 1.00
N ALA A 181 -4.27 22.82 0.35
CA ALA A 181 -4.35 22.90 -1.12
C ALA A 181 -3.20 22.14 -1.81
N SER A 182 -1.99 22.22 -1.26
CA SER A 182 -0.82 21.51 -1.82
C SER A 182 -0.91 20.00 -1.65
N ALA A 183 -1.42 19.51 -0.50
CA ALA A 183 -1.63 18.08 -0.28
C ALA A 183 -2.73 17.53 -1.21
N ALA A 184 -3.85 18.26 -1.33
CA ALA A 184 -4.94 17.92 -2.23
C ALA A 184 -4.47 17.88 -3.71
N GLU A 185 -3.61 18.81 -4.11
CA GLU A 185 -3.05 18.85 -5.46
C GLU A 185 -2.10 17.68 -5.74
N LEU A 186 -1.25 17.28 -4.76
CA LEU A 186 -0.45 16.07 -4.91
C LEU A 186 -1.34 14.85 -5.15
N VAL A 187 -2.42 14.70 -4.39
CA VAL A 187 -3.36 13.58 -4.54
C VAL A 187 -4.03 13.61 -5.92
N ARG A 188 -4.51 14.79 -6.38
CA ARG A 188 -5.16 14.92 -7.69
C ARG A 188 -4.26 14.54 -8.86
N ARG A 189 -2.97 14.88 -8.82
CA ARG A 189 -2.02 14.55 -9.89
C ARG A 189 -1.38 13.17 -9.74
N ALA A 190 -1.63 12.46 -8.62
CA ALA A 190 -1.06 11.15 -8.39
C ALA A 190 -1.57 10.12 -9.39
N ASP A 191 -0.70 9.22 -9.81
CA ASP A 191 -1.00 8.01 -10.56
C ASP A 191 -0.73 6.73 -9.77
N THR A 192 -0.27 6.91 -8.55
CA THR A 192 0.16 5.83 -7.64
C THR A 192 -0.06 6.26 -6.20
N PHE A 193 -0.60 5.36 -5.39
CA PHE A 193 -0.53 5.44 -3.94
C PHE A 193 -0.37 4.04 -3.34
N PHE A 194 0.03 3.99 -2.07
CA PHE A 194 0.04 2.76 -1.30
C PHE A 194 -0.94 2.88 -0.14
N ILE A 195 -1.56 1.75 0.23
CA ILE A 195 -2.56 1.69 1.30
C ILE A 195 -2.24 0.58 2.27
N ALA A 196 -2.15 0.91 3.55
CA ALA A 196 -2.06 -0.01 4.67
C ALA A 196 -3.43 -0.24 5.30
N THR A 197 -3.78 -1.49 5.56
CA THR A 197 -5.00 -1.92 6.25
C THR A 197 -4.67 -3.03 7.24
N ALA A 198 -5.50 -3.23 8.23
CA ALA A 198 -5.27 -4.25 9.25
C ALA A 198 -6.55 -4.91 9.72
N SER A 199 -6.47 -6.21 9.98
CA SER A 199 -7.47 -7.00 10.70
C SER A 199 -6.76 -8.00 11.62
N GLU A 200 -6.52 -9.23 11.20
CA GLU A 200 -5.72 -10.22 11.94
C GLU A 200 -4.20 -9.94 11.86
N GLY A 201 -3.77 -9.18 10.85
CA GLY A 201 -2.41 -8.73 10.61
C GLY A 201 -2.42 -7.39 9.88
N VAL A 202 -1.28 -6.94 9.41
CA VAL A 202 -1.14 -5.70 8.63
C VAL A 202 -0.77 -6.03 7.20
N ASP A 203 -1.50 -5.44 6.25
CA ASP A 203 -1.21 -5.49 4.83
C ASP A 203 -0.86 -4.11 4.28
N VAL A 204 0.04 -4.05 3.30
CA VAL A 204 0.24 -2.86 2.49
C VAL A 204 0.15 -3.20 1.01
N SER A 205 -0.59 -2.40 0.25
CA SER A 205 -0.89 -2.64 -1.16
C SER A 205 -0.60 -1.41 -2.01
N HIS A 206 -0.23 -1.64 -3.27
CA HIS A 206 -0.11 -0.62 -4.30
C HIS A 206 -1.47 -0.42 -4.99
N ARG A 207 -1.80 0.81 -5.30
CA ARG A 207 -2.89 1.22 -6.19
C ARG A 207 -2.34 2.17 -7.25
N GLY A 208 -2.74 1.97 -8.49
CA GLY A 208 -2.31 2.83 -9.58
C GLY A 208 -3.40 3.04 -10.61
N GLY A 209 -3.35 4.19 -11.27
CA GLY A 209 -4.29 4.63 -12.28
C GLY A 209 -3.65 5.65 -13.22
N LYS A 210 -4.46 6.26 -14.09
CA LYS A 210 -4.04 7.47 -14.82
C LYS A 210 -3.86 8.61 -13.82
N PRO A 211 -3.01 9.62 -14.08
CA PRO A 211 -3.01 10.84 -13.28
C PRO A 211 -4.44 11.38 -13.13
N GLY A 212 -4.84 11.73 -11.90
CA GLY A 212 -6.22 12.13 -11.63
C GLY A 212 -7.20 10.99 -11.30
N PHE A 213 -6.73 9.73 -11.19
CA PHE A 213 -7.61 8.61 -10.85
C PHE A 213 -8.15 8.68 -9.41
N VAL A 214 -7.55 9.49 -8.55
CA VAL A 214 -8.05 9.78 -7.20
C VAL A 214 -8.81 11.10 -7.23
N ARG A 215 -10.12 11.04 -7.10
CA ARG A 215 -10.96 12.23 -6.92
C ARG A 215 -10.85 12.74 -5.49
N VAL A 216 -10.67 14.04 -5.34
CA VAL A 216 -10.59 14.73 -4.05
C VAL A 216 -11.82 15.61 -3.90
N ALA A 217 -12.63 15.35 -2.88
CA ALA A 217 -13.79 16.15 -2.52
C ALA A 217 -13.76 16.52 -1.04
N GLU A 218 -14.52 17.52 -0.65
CA GLU A 218 -14.76 17.85 0.76
C GLU A 218 -16.20 17.49 1.12
N GLN A 219 -16.39 16.72 2.18
CA GLN A 219 -17.70 16.31 2.69
C GLN A 219 -17.67 16.33 4.22
N ASP A 220 -18.65 17.00 4.83
CA ASP A 220 -18.82 17.07 6.29
C ASP A 220 -17.54 17.46 7.04
N GLY A 221 -16.80 18.44 6.53
CA GLY A 221 -15.55 18.93 7.14
C GLY A 221 -14.36 17.97 7.03
N HIS A 222 -14.42 17.01 6.11
CA HIS A 222 -13.32 16.07 5.82
C HIS A 222 -13.02 16.04 4.34
N THR A 223 -11.75 15.86 4.01
CA THR A 223 -11.38 15.44 2.66
C THR A 223 -11.72 13.98 2.48
N VAL A 224 -12.43 13.69 1.39
CA VAL A 224 -12.78 12.34 0.95
C VAL A 224 -12.07 12.05 -0.37
N LEU A 225 -11.28 10.99 -0.38
CA LEU A 225 -10.56 10.49 -1.55
C LEU A 225 -11.33 9.31 -2.13
N THR A 226 -11.70 9.39 -3.41
CA THR A 226 -12.39 8.28 -4.09
C THR A 226 -11.52 7.80 -5.25
N SER A 227 -11.18 6.52 -5.26
CA SER A 227 -10.39 5.89 -6.33
C SER A 227 -11.06 4.63 -6.87
N PRO A 228 -10.91 4.33 -8.18
CA PRO A 228 -11.35 3.07 -8.74
C PRO A 228 -10.51 1.90 -8.18
N ASP A 229 -11.17 0.78 -7.91
CA ASP A 229 -10.52 -0.51 -7.68
C ASP A 229 -10.73 -1.37 -8.94
N PHE A 230 -9.63 -1.61 -9.64
CA PHE A 230 -9.61 -2.34 -10.89
C PHE A 230 -9.41 -3.84 -10.68
N SER A 231 -9.62 -4.62 -11.75
CA SER A 231 -9.42 -6.07 -11.74
C SER A 231 -8.00 -6.48 -11.31
N GLY A 232 -7.90 -7.20 -10.20
CA GLY A 232 -6.64 -7.65 -9.60
C GLY A 232 -6.50 -9.17 -9.54
N ASN A 233 -5.86 -9.64 -8.46
CA ASN A 233 -5.64 -11.07 -8.20
C ASN A 233 -6.78 -11.74 -7.42
N PHE A 234 -7.82 -11.02 -7.05
CA PHE A 234 -8.98 -11.47 -6.26
C PHE A 234 -8.64 -12.01 -4.86
N TYR A 235 -7.47 -11.74 -4.33
CA TYR A 235 -7.15 -12.08 -2.93
C TYR A 235 -7.91 -11.21 -1.95
N PHE A 236 -8.21 -9.96 -2.35
CA PHE A 236 -8.98 -8.99 -1.56
C PHE A 236 -8.32 -8.55 -0.25
N ASN A 237 -6.99 -8.69 -0.10
CA ASN A 237 -6.30 -8.37 1.16
C ASN A 237 -6.73 -7.01 1.74
N THR A 238 -6.60 -5.91 0.96
CA THR A 238 -7.02 -4.57 1.41
C THR A 238 -8.50 -4.51 1.74
N LEU A 239 -9.36 -4.97 0.82
CA LEU A 239 -10.82 -4.83 0.96
C LEU A 239 -11.39 -5.79 2.01
N GLY A 240 -10.78 -6.97 2.17
CA GLY A 240 -11.13 -7.92 3.21
C GLY A 240 -10.81 -7.38 4.60
N ASN A 241 -9.66 -6.73 4.78
CA ASN A 241 -9.34 -6.03 6.01
C ASN A 241 -10.35 -4.92 6.29
N LEU A 242 -10.69 -4.10 5.28
CA LEU A 242 -11.64 -2.99 5.41
C LEU A 242 -13.06 -3.45 5.76
N LEU A 243 -13.46 -4.65 5.31
CA LEU A 243 -14.76 -5.22 5.70
C LEU A 243 -14.85 -5.52 7.20
N LEU A 244 -13.72 -5.84 7.85
CA LEU A 244 -13.63 -6.17 9.27
C LEU A 244 -13.25 -4.96 10.14
N ASN A 245 -12.43 -4.05 9.58
CA ASN A 245 -11.92 -2.87 10.25
C ASN A 245 -11.77 -1.74 9.21
N PRO A 246 -12.62 -0.68 9.26
CA PRO A 246 -12.63 0.37 8.24
C PRO A 246 -11.40 1.28 8.26
N ARG A 247 -10.52 1.16 9.25
CA ARG A 247 -9.33 2.00 9.37
C ARG A 247 -8.31 1.67 8.29
N ALA A 248 -7.75 2.72 7.68
CA ALA A 248 -6.71 2.61 6.68
C ALA A 248 -5.68 3.72 6.80
N GLY A 249 -4.49 3.48 6.25
CA GLY A 249 -3.47 4.50 6.06
C GLY A 249 -3.02 4.55 4.61
N MET A 250 -2.87 5.72 4.03
CA MET A 250 -2.38 5.88 2.67
C MET A 250 -1.05 6.63 2.66
N VAL A 251 -0.19 6.34 1.69
CA VAL A 251 0.97 7.18 1.38
C VAL A 251 1.01 7.49 -0.11
N PHE A 252 1.18 8.77 -0.41
CA PHE A 252 1.45 9.30 -1.74
C PHE A 252 2.92 9.73 -1.80
N VAL A 253 3.60 9.32 -2.86
CA VAL A 253 4.98 9.73 -3.14
C VAL A 253 4.95 10.83 -4.18
N ASP A 254 5.51 11.98 -3.86
CA ASP A 254 5.84 12.97 -4.87
C ASP A 254 7.12 12.53 -5.59
N PHE A 255 6.99 11.83 -6.69
CA PHE A 255 8.11 11.30 -7.46
C PHE A 255 9.04 12.39 -8.02
N ALA A 256 8.57 13.64 -8.11
CA ALA A 256 9.36 14.76 -8.58
C ALA A 256 10.22 15.38 -7.47
N SER A 257 9.63 15.67 -6.31
CA SER A 257 10.32 16.31 -5.17
C SER A 257 10.92 15.31 -4.18
N GLY A 258 10.43 14.06 -4.17
CA GLY A 258 10.77 13.06 -3.16
C GLY A 258 10.02 13.25 -1.84
N GLY A 259 8.97 14.06 -1.81
CA GLY A 259 8.11 14.22 -0.64
C GLY A 259 7.20 13.00 -0.40
N LEU A 260 6.80 12.79 0.85
CA LEU A 260 5.84 11.78 1.26
C LEU A 260 4.65 12.45 1.94
N LEU A 261 3.44 12.17 1.46
CA LEU A 261 2.19 12.51 2.13
C LEU A 261 1.59 11.24 2.70
N SER A 262 1.68 11.05 4.01
CA SER A 262 1.08 9.94 4.73
C SER A 262 -0.21 10.39 5.39
N LEU A 263 -1.29 9.65 5.18
CA LEU A 263 -2.64 9.93 5.67
C LEU A 263 -3.16 8.74 6.46
N THR A 264 -3.95 8.99 7.50
CA THR A 264 -4.75 7.97 8.18
C THR A 264 -6.21 8.39 8.22
N GLY A 265 -7.11 7.40 8.21
CA GLY A 265 -8.55 7.64 8.15
C GLY A 265 -9.35 6.36 8.12
N GLU A 266 -10.57 6.47 7.63
CA GLU A 266 -11.49 5.35 7.44
C GLU A 266 -11.82 5.18 5.97
N ALA A 267 -11.97 3.94 5.54
CA ALA A 267 -12.28 3.60 4.16
C ALA A 267 -13.43 2.61 4.05
N ASP A 268 -14.21 2.76 3.01
CA ASP A 268 -15.26 1.84 2.61
C ASP A 268 -15.19 1.52 1.11
N THR A 269 -15.90 0.49 0.70
CA THR A 269 -15.92 0.01 -0.68
C THR A 269 -17.32 0.10 -1.26
N LEU A 270 -17.48 0.83 -2.36
CA LEU A 270 -18.70 0.90 -3.13
C LEU A 270 -18.68 -0.17 -4.23
N TRP A 271 -19.68 -1.03 -4.23
CA TRP A 271 -19.81 -2.16 -5.16
C TRP A 271 -20.79 -1.91 -6.30
N ASP A 272 -21.56 -0.87 -6.23
CA ASP A 272 -22.58 -0.46 -7.20
C ASP A 272 -22.83 1.04 -7.12
N GLY A 273 -23.73 1.54 -7.96
CA GLY A 273 -24.16 2.92 -7.98
C GLY A 273 -23.65 3.72 -9.18
N PRO A 274 -24.21 4.94 -9.38
CA PRO A 274 -23.93 5.77 -10.55
C PRO A 274 -22.47 6.21 -10.65
N GLU A 275 -21.81 6.46 -9.51
CA GLU A 275 -20.39 6.85 -9.51
C GLU A 275 -19.48 5.73 -10.04
N LEU A 276 -19.75 4.48 -9.67
CA LEU A 276 -19.01 3.34 -10.19
C LEU A 276 -19.26 3.14 -11.67
N ALA A 277 -20.52 3.22 -12.10
CA ALA A 277 -20.92 3.08 -13.50
C ALA A 277 -20.30 4.15 -14.41
N ALA A 278 -20.01 5.33 -13.87
CA ALA A 278 -19.37 6.43 -14.59
C ALA A 278 -17.87 6.23 -14.81
N PHE A 279 -17.21 5.31 -14.10
CA PHE A 279 -15.76 5.09 -14.23
C PHE A 279 -15.46 3.78 -14.99
N ALA A 280 -15.13 3.86 -16.26
CA ALA A 280 -14.86 2.71 -17.10
C ALA A 280 -13.71 1.84 -16.54
N GLY A 281 -13.91 0.53 -16.51
CA GLY A 281 -12.92 -0.46 -16.05
C GLY A 281 -12.83 -0.63 -14.53
N ALA A 282 -13.52 0.20 -13.74
CA ALA A 282 -13.61 -0.01 -12.30
C ALA A 282 -14.57 -1.16 -11.98
N GLU A 283 -14.18 -2.06 -11.09
CA GLU A 283 -15.07 -3.10 -10.55
C GLU A 283 -15.75 -2.63 -9.25
N ARG A 284 -15.14 -1.67 -8.56
CA ARG A 284 -15.56 -1.09 -7.29
C ARG A 284 -14.92 0.29 -7.15
N LEU A 285 -15.40 1.08 -6.18
CA LEU A 285 -14.72 2.28 -5.74
C LEU A 285 -14.26 2.10 -4.30
N LEU A 286 -13.05 2.56 -4.01
CA LEU A 286 -12.53 2.73 -2.66
C LEU A 286 -12.72 4.19 -2.27
N ARG A 287 -13.47 4.45 -1.21
CA ARG A 287 -13.62 5.76 -0.60
C ARG A 287 -12.81 5.81 0.70
N PHE A 288 -12.04 6.88 0.88
CA PHE A 288 -11.22 7.09 2.06
C PHE A 288 -11.48 8.49 2.62
N ARG A 289 -11.95 8.55 3.86
CA ARG A 289 -12.23 9.76 4.60
C ARG A 289 -11.02 10.08 5.47
N VAL A 290 -10.34 11.17 5.17
CA VAL A 290 -9.13 11.60 5.89
C VAL A 290 -9.48 12.02 7.31
N THR A 291 -8.69 11.56 8.28
CA THR A 291 -8.77 12.02 9.68
C THR A 291 -7.62 12.97 10.00
N GLU A 292 -6.41 12.60 9.66
CA GLU A 292 -5.20 13.41 9.80
C GLU A 292 -4.11 12.89 8.86
N GLY A 293 -3.05 13.65 8.71
CA GLY A 293 -1.91 13.26 7.89
C GLY A 293 -0.65 14.04 8.24
N VAL A 294 0.42 13.64 7.55
CA VAL A 294 1.73 14.27 7.67
C VAL A 294 2.33 14.36 6.26
N TRP A 295 2.78 15.56 5.89
CA TRP A 295 3.61 15.79 4.72
C TRP A 295 5.06 15.93 5.14
N ILE A 296 5.94 15.11 4.59
CA ILE A 296 7.38 15.12 4.83
C ILE A 296 8.06 15.53 3.53
N GLU A 297 8.62 16.72 3.50
CA GLU A 297 9.27 17.27 2.31
C GLU A 297 10.63 16.59 2.08
N HIS A 298 10.95 16.31 0.83
CA HIS A 298 12.26 15.73 0.44
C HIS A 298 12.67 14.47 1.23
N ALA A 299 11.70 13.67 1.66
CA ALA A 299 11.93 12.44 2.43
C ALA A 299 12.74 11.39 1.67
N ALA A 300 12.56 11.32 0.34
CA ALA A 300 13.25 10.35 -0.51
C ALA A 300 14.59 10.89 -1.01
N PRO A 301 15.69 10.14 -0.84
CA PRO A 301 16.98 10.43 -1.47
C PRO A 301 16.98 10.07 -2.96
N LEU A 302 15.83 9.78 -3.52
CA LEU A 302 15.59 9.33 -4.89
C LEU A 302 14.81 10.38 -5.69
N ARG A 303 15.04 10.38 -7.00
CA ARG A 303 14.16 10.95 -8.01
C ARG A 303 13.86 9.88 -9.05
N TRP A 304 12.78 10.03 -9.77
CA TRP A 304 12.35 9.03 -10.74
C TRP A 304 12.19 9.63 -12.12
N SER A 305 12.41 8.82 -13.14
CA SER A 305 12.10 9.19 -14.51
C SER A 305 10.61 9.52 -14.68
N ALA A 306 10.26 10.16 -15.79
CA ALA A 306 8.88 10.25 -16.23
C ALA A 306 8.22 8.85 -16.22
N PRO A 307 6.94 8.73 -15.88
CA PRO A 307 6.25 7.46 -15.84
C PRO A 307 6.04 6.90 -17.24
N GLU A 308 6.24 5.59 -17.40
CA GLU A 308 5.74 4.83 -18.53
C GLU A 308 4.42 4.16 -18.09
N PRO A 309 3.27 4.52 -18.70
CA PRO A 309 1.97 4.01 -18.29
C PRO A 309 1.86 2.49 -18.39
N ALA A 310 1.17 1.87 -17.43
CA ALA A 310 0.85 0.45 -17.50
C ALA A 310 -0.11 0.19 -18.68
N PRO A 311 0.11 -0.84 -19.52
CA PRO A 311 -0.75 -1.11 -20.69
C PRO A 311 -2.24 -1.26 -20.35
N GLN A 312 -2.55 -1.78 -19.17
CA GLN A 312 -3.93 -1.99 -18.71
C GLN A 312 -4.71 -0.67 -18.54
N LEU A 313 -4.02 0.47 -18.41
CA LEU A 313 -4.68 1.77 -18.25
C LEU A 313 -5.35 2.25 -19.53
N ALA A 314 -5.00 1.72 -20.70
CA ALA A 314 -5.68 2.05 -21.94
C ALA A 314 -7.21 1.77 -21.88
N ALA A 315 -7.60 0.72 -21.13
CA ALA A 315 -8.98 0.31 -20.95
C ALA A 315 -9.69 0.98 -19.75
N THR A 316 -9.05 1.91 -19.05
CA THR A 316 -9.64 2.59 -17.89
C THR A 316 -10.14 3.99 -18.27
N GLY A 317 -11.21 4.44 -17.60
CA GLY A 317 -11.77 5.78 -17.74
C GLY A 317 -11.00 6.84 -16.91
N SER A 318 -11.65 7.98 -16.78
CA SER A 318 -11.31 9.09 -15.89
C SER A 318 -12.59 9.64 -15.26
N TRP A 319 -12.47 10.43 -14.19
CA TRP A 319 -13.62 11.05 -13.54
C TRP A 319 -14.40 12.02 -14.43
N ASP A 320 -13.74 12.63 -15.42
CA ASP A 320 -14.36 13.61 -16.32
C ASP A 320 -15.09 12.99 -17.50
N GLY A 321 -15.26 11.67 -17.53
CA GLY A 321 -16.03 10.95 -18.56
C GLY A 321 -15.42 10.96 -19.97
N THR A 322 -14.26 11.58 -20.17
CA THR A 322 -13.55 11.52 -21.44
C THR A 322 -12.68 10.27 -21.48
N ALA A 323 -13.20 9.18 -22.08
CA ALA A 323 -12.33 8.12 -22.54
C ALA A 323 -11.28 8.77 -23.48
N SER A 324 -9.99 8.65 -23.16
CA SER A 324 -8.95 8.99 -24.13
C SER A 324 -9.22 8.18 -25.41
N PRO A 325 -9.18 8.79 -26.60
CA PRO A 325 -9.34 8.02 -27.84
C PRO A 325 -8.28 6.92 -27.93
N PRO A 326 -8.58 5.82 -28.62
CA PRO A 326 -7.73 4.64 -28.73
C PRO A 326 -6.36 4.91 -29.37
#